data_41eb4eff3f4f8c9eab062ded694cdc00
#
_entry.id   41eb4eff3f4f8c9eab062ded694cdc00
#
_cell.length_a   1.000
_cell.length_b   1.000
_cell.length_c   1.000
_cell.angle_alpha   90.00
_cell.angle_beta   90.00
_cell.angle_gamma   90.00
#
_symmetry.space_group_name_H-M   'P 1'
#
loop_
_entity.id
_entity.type
_entity.pdbx_description
1 polymer ?
#
loop_
_entity_poly.entity_id
_entity_poly.type
_entity_poly.pdbx_seq_one_letter_code
_entity_poly.pdbx_strand_id
1 'polypeptide(L)'
;MQINGLIVKGIGGFYYVEAADAVYECKARGIFRKRKQAPLVGDSVRITAGVAEQENTIDEILPRKNQLCRPPIANLDQLVIVASTCEPAPNLLLLDKLTAIAVSKQIKPVIVFTKSDLCKADELVKIYHHAGFPAFAVSCRDGKGVLGVKAVSY
;
A
#
# COMPACT_ATOMS: atom_id res chain seq x y z
N MET A 1 -20.06 -21.87 -0.50
CA MET A 1 -19.25 -21.88 -1.74
C MET A 1 -17.89 -21.26 -1.42
N GLN A 2 -16.77 -21.90 -1.83
CA GLN A 2 -15.43 -21.33 -1.59
C GLN A 2 -15.05 -20.42 -2.78
N ILE A 3 -14.55 -19.24 -2.47
CA ILE A 3 -14.20 -18.19 -3.45
C ILE A 3 -12.85 -17.60 -3.04
N ASN A 4 -11.99 -17.31 -4.02
CA ASN A 4 -10.77 -16.55 -3.78
C ASN A 4 -11.03 -15.06 -4.00
N GLY A 5 -10.45 -14.22 -3.16
CA GLY A 5 -10.61 -12.77 -3.25
C GLY A 5 -9.47 -12.01 -2.58
N LEU A 6 -9.53 -10.69 -2.67
CA LEU A 6 -8.56 -9.75 -2.12
C LEU A 6 -9.20 -8.95 -0.97
N ILE A 7 -8.54 -8.85 0.16
CA ILE A 7 -9.00 -7.97 1.24
C ILE A 7 -8.73 -6.51 0.85
N VAL A 8 -9.79 -5.74 0.61
CA VAL A 8 -9.69 -4.33 0.26
C VAL A 8 -9.90 -3.39 1.45
N LYS A 9 -10.51 -3.90 2.54
CA LYS A 9 -10.81 -3.09 3.73
C LYS A 9 -10.91 -3.97 4.97
N GLY A 10 -10.50 -3.45 6.14
CA GLY A 10 -10.69 -4.10 7.45
C GLY A 10 -11.12 -3.06 8.49
N ILE A 11 -12.28 -3.28 9.14
CA ILE A 11 -12.84 -2.38 10.16
C ILE A 11 -13.56 -3.20 11.23
N GLY A 12 -13.29 -2.92 12.50
CA GLY A 12 -14.07 -3.47 13.61
C GLY A 12 -14.07 -5.00 13.73
N GLY A 13 -13.05 -5.67 13.15
CA GLY A 13 -12.97 -7.14 13.11
C GLY A 13 -13.66 -7.76 11.90
N PHE A 14 -14.26 -6.95 11.03
CA PHE A 14 -14.78 -7.35 9.73
C PHE A 14 -13.80 -7.04 8.62
N TYR A 15 -13.78 -7.87 7.59
CA TYR A 15 -12.94 -7.75 6.41
C TYR A 15 -13.82 -7.75 5.16
N TYR A 16 -13.57 -6.80 4.29
CA TYR A 16 -14.27 -6.69 3.00
C TYR A 16 -13.39 -7.30 1.93
N VAL A 17 -13.86 -8.38 1.35
CA VAL A 17 -13.13 -9.19 0.36
C VAL A 17 -13.76 -8.98 -0.99
N GLU A 18 -13.01 -8.40 -1.90
CA GLU A 18 -13.39 -8.26 -3.30
C GLU A 18 -13.10 -9.58 -4.02
N ALA A 19 -14.11 -10.15 -4.63
CA ALA A 19 -14.03 -11.32 -5.49
C ALA A 19 -14.76 -11.02 -6.82
N ALA A 20 -14.64 -11.89 -7.82
CA ALA A 20 -14.94 -11.63 -9.22
C ALA A 20 -16.17 -10.76 -9.56
N ASP A 21 -17.20 -10.77 -8.72
CA ASP A 21 -18.51 -10.16 -8.98
C ASP A 21 -19.06 -9.32 -7.83
N ALA A 22 -18.46 -9.40 -6.64
CA ALA A 22 -18.99 -8.72 -5.46
C ALA A 22 -17.94 -8.47 -4.38
N VAL A 23 -18.28 -7.60 -3.43
CA VAL A 23 -17.54 -7.40 -2.19
C VAL A 23 -18.28 -8.12 -1.06
N TYR A 24 -17.60 -9.06 -0.42
CA TYR A 24 -18.13 -9.87 0.68
C TYR A 24 -17.65 -9.34 2.02
N GLU A 25 -18.57 -9.04 2.93
CA GLU A 25 -18.23 -8.77 4.32
C GLU A 25 -17.99 -10.09 5.04
N CYS A 26 -16.77 -10.29 5.56
CA CYS A 26 -16.31 -11.55 6.13
C CYS A 26 -15.80 -11.36 7.56
N LYS A 27 -15.97 -12.42 8.39
CA LYS A 27 -15.27 -12.54 9.66
C LYS A 27 -14.08 -13.48 9.55
N ALA A 28 -13.00 -13.17 10.26
CA ALA A 28 -11.84 -14.06 10.34
C ALA A 28 -12.14 -15.22 11.30
N ARG A 29 -11.85 -16.47 10.90
CA ARG A 29 -11.96 -17.63 11.78
C ARG A 29 -11.02 -17.51 12.99
N GLY A 30 -11.40 -18.02 14.13
CA GLY A 30 -10.62 -17.98 15.37
C GLY A 30 -9.24 -18.63 15.29
N ILE A 31 -8.99 -19.47 14.28
CA ILE A 31 -7.68 -20.10 14.02
C ILE A 31 -6.57 -19.06 13.74
N PHE A 32 -6.90 -17.91 13.14
CA PHE A 32 -5.92 -16.86 12.87
C PHE A 32 -5.39 -16.20 14.14
N ARG A 33 -6.24 -16.09 15.20
CA ARG A 33 -5.80 -15.65 16.54
C ARG A 33 -4.80 -16.63 17.14
N LYS A 34 -5.06 -17.94 17.04
CA LYS A 34 -4.16 -18.99 17.53
C LYS A 34 -2.81 -18.98 16.79
N ARG A 35 -2.82 -18.75 15.49
CA ARG A 35 -1.61 -18.68 14.63
C ARG A 35 -0.87 -17.34 14.71
N LYS A 36 -1.38 -16.35 15.45
CA LYS A 36 -0.84 -14.98 15.52
C LYS A 36 -0.68 -14.32 14.13
N GLN A 37 -1.50 -14.72 13.18
CA GLN A 37 -1.48 -14.23 11.81
C GLN A 37 -2.83 -13.60 11.49
N ALA A 38 -2.99 -12.31 11.83
CA ALA A 38 -4.19 -11.57 11.48
C ALA A 38 -4.27 -11.33 9.97
N PRO A 39 -5.48 -11.37 9.37
CA PRO A 39 -5.67 -10.91 8.00
C PRO A 39 -5.36 -9.42 7.89
N LEU A 40 -4.77 -9.03 6.76
CA LEU A 40 -4.40 -7.65 6.46
C LEU A 40 -5.05 -7.19 5.16
N VAL A 41 -5.26 -5.90 5.01
CA VAL A 41 -5.60 -5.32 3.70
C VAL A 41 -4.49 -5.68 2.71
N GLY A 42 -4.87 -6.08 1.49
CA GLY A 42 -3.94 -6.57 0.48
C GLY A 42 -3.68 -8.09 0.53
N ASP A 43 -4.22 -8.81 1.53
CA ASP A 43 -4.13 -10.27 1.52
C ASP A 43 -5.02 -10.88 0.45
N SER A 44 -4.45 -11.82 -0.31
CA SER A 44 -5.23 -12.77 -1.07
C SER A 44 -5.73 -13.86 -0.12
N VAL A 45 -7.03 -14.13 -0.13
CA VAL A 45 -7.69 -15.03 0.81
C VAL A 45 -8.63 -15.97 0.12
N ARG A 46 -8.89 -17.10 0.79
CA ARG A 46 -10.01 -17.99 0.44
C ARG A 46 -11.11 -17.77 1.47
N ILE A 47 -12.31 -17.51 0.99
CA ILE A 47 -13.49 -17.29 1.80
C ILE A 47 -14.54 -18.37 1.56
N THR A 48 -15.36 -18.66 2.57
CA THR A 48 -16.63 -19.36 2.38
C THR A 48 -17.74 -18.32 2.41
N ALA A 49 -18.40 -18.17 1.26
CA ALA A 49 -19.64 -17.38 1.18
C ALA A 49 -20.78 -18.20 1.80
N GLY A 50 -21.42 -17.62 2.81
CA GLY A 50 -22.59 -18.19 3.46
C GLY A 50 -23.81 -18.20 2.51
N VAL A 51 -24.75 -19.10 2.79
CA VAL A 51 -26.05 -19.15 2.10
C VAL A 51 -27.11 -18.64 3.07
N ALA A 52 -27.93 -17.73 2.62
CA ALA A 52 -28.99 -17.05 3.40
C ALA A 52 -28.42 -16.25 4.60
N GLU A 53 -28.74 -16.63 5.83
CA GLU A 53 -28.33 -15.90 7.04
C GLU A 53 -26.93 -16.28 7.59
N GLN A 54 -26.17 -17.12 6.89
CA GLN A 54 -24.83 -17.50 7.33
C GLN A 54 -23.79 -16.42 7.00
N GLU A 55 -22.96 -16.09 8.01
CA GLU A 55 -21.89 -15.11 7.82
C GLU A 55 -20.79 -15.66 6.90
N ASN A 56 -20.25 -14.79 6.06
CA ASN A 56 -19.08 -15.13 5.25
C ASN A 56 -17.83 -15.21 6.15
N THR A 57 -16.97 -16.19 5.88
CA THR A 57 -15.77 -16.41 6.70
C THR A 57 -14.52 -16.45 5.83
N ILE A 58 -13.44 -15.84 6.36
CA ILE A 58 -12.09 -16.06 5.82
C ILE A 58 -11.59 -17.38 6.38
N ASP A 59 -11.32 -18.32 5.47
CA ASP A 59 -10.86 -19.68 5.82
C ASP A 59 -9.35 -19.79 5.77
N GLU A 60 -8.71 -19.11 4.82
CA GLU A 60 -7.28 -19.19 4.56
C GLU A 60 -6.73 -17.84 4.08
N ILE A 61 -5.53 -17.50 4.55
CA ILE A 61 -4.71 -16.41 4.01
C ILE A 61 -3.65 -17.06 3.13
N LEU A 62 -3.64 -16.69 1.85
CA LEU A 62 -2.66 -17.21 0.89
C LEU A 62 -1.26 -16.61 1.19
N PRO A 63 -0.18 -17.24 0.69
CA PRO A 63 1.18 -16.75 0.93
C PRO A 63 1.35 -15.29 0.54
N ARG A 64 1.92 -14.50 1.46
CA ARG A 64 2.25 -13.09 1.23
C ARG A 64 3.59 -12.97 0.53
N LYS A 65 3.70 -12.10 -0.47
CA LYS A 65 5.00 -11.72 -1.04
C LYS A 65 5.76 -10.76 -0.14
N ASN A 66 5.05 -9.86 0.54
CA ASN A 66 5.60 -8.92 1.52
C ASN A 66 4.51 -8.42 2.46
N GLN A 67 4.93 -7.73 3.53
CA GLN A 67 4.02 -7.02 4.42
C GLN A 67 4.72 -5.88 5.16
N LEU A 68 3.97 -4.83 5.48
CA LEU A 68 4.37 -3.77 6.39
C LEU A 68 3.64 -3.93 7.73
N CYS A 69 4.29 -3.50 8.83
CA CYS A 69 3.67 -3.48 10.15
C CYS A 69 2.87 -2.18 10.40
N ARG A 70 3.33 -1.08 9.83
CA ARG A 70 2.71 0.25 9.92
C ARG A 70 2.87 0.99 8.60
N PRO A 71 1.76 1.20 7.88
CA PRO A 71 0.43 0.62 8.11
C PRO A 71 0.43 -0.90 7.96
N PRO A 72 -0.49 -1.63 8.64
CA PRO A 72 -0.61 -3.08 8.53
C PRO A 72 -1.23 -3.45 7.18
N ILE A 73 -0.40 -3.71 6.18
CA ILE A 73 -0.81 -3.99 4.80
C ILE A 73 0.11 -5.06 4.20
N ALA A 74 -0.43 -5.88 3.30
CA ALA A 74 0.27 -6.98 2.65
C ALA A 74 0.27 -6.87 1.12
N ASN A 75 1.17 -7.61 0.48
CA ASN A 75 1.25 -7.78 -0.98
C ASN A 75 1.38 -6.49 -1.78
N LEU A 76 2.20 -5.55 -1.27
CA LEU A 76 2.47 -4.29 -1.93
C LEU A 76 3.40 -4.49 -3.14
N ASP A 77 3.06 -3.87 -4.26
CA ASP A 77 3.91 -3.78 -5.44
C ASP A 77 4.82 -2.54 -5.34
N GLN A 78 4.28 -1.46 -4.81
CA GLN A 78 4.90 -0.15 -4.83
C GLN A 78 4.60 0.63 -3.55
N LEU A 79 5.55 1.45 -3.10
CA LEU A 79 5.40 2.41 -2.02
C LEU A 79 5.66 3.82 -2.55
N VAL A 80 4.63 4.63 -2.65
CA VAL A 80 4.77 6.04 -3.02
C VAL A 80 5.02 6.85 -1.73
N ILE A 81 6.22 7.42 -1.63
CA ILE A 81 6.64 8.24 -0.49
C ILE A 81 6.48 9.71 -0.89
N VAL A 82 5.55 10.39 -0.25
CA VAL A 82 5.23 11.79 -0.54
C VAL A 82 5.85 12.70 0.52
N ALA A 83 6.64 13.67 0.08
CA ALA A 83 7.22 14.70 0.93
C ALA A 83 7.04 16.08 0.32
N SER A 84 6.92 17.12 1.14
CA SER A 84 6.90 18.48 0.63
C SER A 84 8.33 19.00 0.43
N THR A 85 8.54 19.89 -0.55
CA THR A 85 9.84 20.53 -0.77
C THR A 85 10.17 21.55 0.32
N CYS A 86 9.14 22.17 0.88
CA CYS A 86 9.21 23.17 1.95
C CYS A 86 7.89 23.23 2.71
N GLU A 87 7.90 23.80 3.90
CA GLU A 87 6.73 24.03 4.76
C GLU A 87 5.78 22.84 4.92
N PRO A 88 6.23 21.75 5.57
CA PRO A 88 7.55 21.58 6.21
C PRO A 88 8.65 21.15 5.23
N ALA A 89 9.92 21.44 5.58
CA ALA A 89 11.06 20.91 4.85
C ALA A 89 11.09 19.37 4.93
N PRO A 90 11.55 18.67 3.88
CA PRO A 90 11.55 17.20 3.87
C PRO A 90 12.56 16.65 4.89
N ASN A 91 12.14 15.65 5.65
CA ASN A 91 13.06 14.90 6.51
C ASN A 91 13.75 13.82 5.68
N LEU A 92 14.93 14.11 5.17
CA LEU A 92 15.68 13.20 4.27
C LEU A 92 16.02 11.87 4.96
N LEU A 93 16.39 11.89 6.26
CA LEU A 93 16.66 10.67 7.00
C LEU A 93 15.44 9.74 7.06
N LEU A 94 14.24 10.31 7.21
CA LEU A 94 13.00 9.53 7.19
C LEU A 94 12.73 8.94 5.79
N LEU A 95 12.94 9.74 4.74
CA LEU A 95 12.79 9.27 3.36
C LEU A 95 13.73 8.10 3.07
N ASP A 96 15.01 8.22 3.44
CA ASP A 96 16.01 7.18 3.26
C ASP A 96 15.65 5.90 4.02
N LYS A 97 15.18 6.03 5.26
CA LYS A 97 14.70 4.87 6.05
C LYS A 97 13.50 4.18 5.39
N LEU A 98 12.51 4.95 4.93
CA LEU A 98 11.34 4.37 4.25
C LEU A 98 11.72 3.68 2.95
N THR A 99 12.63 4.28 2.17
CA THR A 99 13.17 3.71 0.94
C THR A 99 13.90 2.39 1.23
N ALA A 100 14.78 2.37 2.24
CA ALA A 100 15.50 1.17 2.65
C ALA A 100 14.55 0.05 3.13
N ILE A 101 13.50 0.39 3.90
CA ILE A 101 12.47 -0.56 4.33
C ILE A 101 11.72 -1.13 3.10
N ALA A 102 11.33 -0.28 2.15
CA ALA A 102 10.65 -0.73 0.93
C ALA A 102 11.52 -1.72 0.16
N VAL A 103 12.77 -1.38 -0.10
CA VAL A 103 13.73 -2.26 -0.81
C VAL A 103 13.93 -3.58 -0.06
N SER A 104 14.11 -3.54 1.27
CA SER A 104 14.29 -4.76 2.09
C SER A 104 13.09 -5.70 2.05
N LYS A 105 11.91 -5.17 1.75
CA LYS A 105 10.64 -5.92 1.60
C LYS A 105 10.28 -6.23 0.15
N GLN A 106 11.20 -5.97 -0.80
CA GLN A 106 10.95 -6.16 -2.23
C GLN A 106 9.75 -5.33 -2.76
N ILE A 107 9.54 -4.16 -2.16
CA ILE A 107 8.55 -3.18 -2.57
C ILE A 107 9.28 -2.09 -3.36
N LYS A 108 8.75 -1.67 -4.51
CA LYS A 108 9.37 -0.62 -5.32
C LYS A 108 9.09 0.76 -4.71
N PRO A 109 10.09 1.52 -4.21
CA PRO A 109 9.84 2.88 -3.73
C PRO A 109 9.75 3.84 -4.90
N VAL A 110 8.83 4.81 -4.79
CA VAL A 110 8.71 5.98 -5.66
C VAL A 110 8.64 7.22 -4.76
N ILE A 111 9.44 8.23 -5.04
CA ILE A 111 9.52 9.42 -4.22
C ILE A 111 8.86 10.58 -4.96
N VAL A 112 7.96 11.28 -4.29
CA VAL A 112 7.23 12.42 -4.86
C VAL A 112 7.43 13.64 -3.97
N PHE A 113 8.12 14.65 -4.48
CA PHE A 113 8.29 15.93 -3.83
C PHE A 113 7.19 16.89 -4.28
N THR A 114 6.30 17.24 -3.35
CA THR A 114 5.18 18.17 -3.61
C THR A 114 5.59 19.62 -3.36
N LYS A 115 4.71 20.56 -3.74
CA LYS A 115 4.91 22.02 -3.61
C LYS A 115 6.13 22.54 -4.38
N SER A 116 6.44 21.97 -5.55
CA SER A 116 7.54 22.42 -6.40
C SER A 116 7.35 23.83 -6.98
N ASP A 117 6.15 24.40 -6.84
CA ASP A 117 5.83 25.79 -7.11
C ASP A 117 6.40 26.74 -6.04
N LEU A 118 6.56 26.29 -4.81
CA LEU A 118 7.11 27.12 -3.72
C LEU A 118 8.64 26.98 -3.62
N CYS A 119 9.15 25.76 -3.67
CA CYS A 119 10.59 25.49 -3.57
C CYS A 119 11.02 24.44 -4.61
N LYS A 120 12.12 24.70 -5.30
CA LYS A 120 12.68 23.77 -6.30
C LYS A 120 13.14 22.46 -5.63
N ALA A 121 12.84 21.34 -6.28
CA ALA A 121 13.24 20.02 -5.81
C ALA A 121 14.23 19.31 -6.76
N ASP A 122 14.77 20.02 -7.77
CA ASP A 122 15.58 19.41 -8.83
C ASP A 122 16.78 18.64 -8.29
N GLU A 123 17.45 19.17 -7.27
CA GLU A 123 18.60 18.50 -6.64
C GLU A 123 18.19 17.25 -5.89
N LEU A 124 17.10 17.29 -5.13
CA LEU A 124 16.58 16.13 -4.41
C LEU A 124 16.16 15.03 -5.40
N VAL A 125 15.45 15.40 -6.45
CA VAL A 125 15.06 14.46 -7.51
C VAL A 125 16.31 13.81 -8.13
N LYS A 126 17.35 14.58 -8.44
CA LYS A 126 18.61 14.05 -8.98
C LYS A 126 19.29 13.07 -8.01
N ILE A 127 19.35 13.39 -6.72
CA ILE A 127 19.96 12.52 -5.70
C ILE A 127 19.29 11.16 -5.70
N TYR A 128 17.96 11.09 -5.63
CA TYR A 128 17.24 9.82 -5.60
C TYR A 128 17.30 9.09 -6.94
N HIS A 129 17.30 9.79 -8.08
CA HIS A 129 17.54 9.17 -9.38
C HIS A 129 18.93 8.53 -9.49
N HIS A 130 19.98 9.21 -9.02
CA HIS A 130 21.33 8.63 -8.98
C HIS A 130 21.42 7.41 -8.05
N ALA A 131 20.61 7.38 -6.99
CA ALA A 131 20.47 6.22 -6.12
C ALA A 131 19.65 5.07 -6.72
N GLY A 132 19.11 5.25 -7.94
CA GLY A 132 18.33 4.24 -8.66
C GLY A 132 16.84 4.22 -8.35
N PHE A 133 16.31 5.27 -7.72
CA PHE A 133 14.89 5.35 -7.36
C PHE A 133 14.13 6.37 -8.23
N PRO A 134 12.94 6.02 -8.74
CA PRO A 134 12.07 6.99 -9.39
C PRO A 134 11.71 8.11 -8.42
N ALA A 135 11.98 9.36 -8.82
CA ALA A 135 11.67 10.53 -8.03
C ALA A 135 11.08 11.63 -8.91
N PHE A 136 10.08 12.35 -8.40
CA PHE A 136 9.34 13.35 -9.16
C PHE A 136 9.14 14.61 -8.31
N ALA A 137 9.23 15.78 -8.97
CA ALA A 137 8.80 17.04 -8.40
C ALA A 137 7.43 17.38 -8.99
N VAL A 138 6.45 17.63 -8.12
CA VAL A 138 5.08 17.94 -8.53
C VAL A 138 4.54 19.19 -7.84
N SER A 139 3.68 19.91 -8.54
CA SER A 139 2.85 20.96 -7.98
C SER A 139 1.38 20.63 -8.25
N CYS A 140 0.63 20.42 -7.18
CA CYS A 140 -0.83 20.23 -7.29
C CYS A 140 -1.54 21.54 -7.68
N ARG A 141 -0.88 22.70 -7.49
CA ARG A 141 -1.45 24.01 -7.82
C ARG A 141 -1.46 24.25 -9.32
N ASP A 142 -0.38 23.95 -10.02
CA ASP A 142 -0.21 24.19 -11.47
C ASP A 142 -0.34 22.90 -12.28
N GLY A 143 -0.47 21.75 -11.66
CA GLY A 143 -0.54 20.45 -12.33
C GLY A 143 0.78 19.93 -12.88
N LYS A 144 1.90 20.63 -12.64
CA LYS A 144 3.23 20.23 -13.14
C LYS A 144 3.68 18.91 -12.51
N GLY A 145 4.29 18.05 -13.32
CA GLY A 145 4.87 16.77 -12.88
C GLY A 145 3.88 15.65 -12.58
N VAL A 146 2.58 15.94 -12.47
CA VAL A 146 1.55 14.95 -12.08
C VAL A 146 1.44 13.80 -13.08
N LEU A 147 1.57 14.07 -14.37
CA LEU A 147 1.53 13.03 -15.41
C LEU A 147 2.67 12.03 -15.28
N GLY A 148 3.87 12.48 -14.88
CA GLY A 148 5.01 11.61 -14.65
C GLY A 148 4.75 10.60 -13.50
N VAL A 149 4.12 11.05 -12.44
CA VAL A 149 3.73 10.16 -11.31
C VAL A 149 2.67 9.15 -11.75
N LYS A 150 1.66 9.58 -12.50
CA LYS A 150 0.63 8.68 -13.04
C LYS A 150 1.23 7.57 -13.89
N ALA A 151 2.24 7.86 -14.71
CA ALA A 151 2.87 6.88 -15.60
C ALA A 151 3.62 5.76 -14.84
N VAL A 152 3.97 5.97 -13.56
CA VAL A 152 4.71 5.01 -12.74
C VAL A 152 3.80 4.29 -11.74
N SER A 153 2.55 4.75 -11.57
CA SER A 153 1.57 4.21 -10.61
C SER A 153 0.73 3.05 -11.15
N TYR A 154 1.08 2.51 -12.34
CA TYR A 154 0.39 1.37 -12.98
C TYR A 154 1.31 0.16 -13.11
#